data_290fa6d5295c082427af0277f5f5e91b
#
_entry.id   290fa6d5295c082427af0277f5f5e91b
#
_cell.length_a   1.000
_cell.length_b   1.000
_cell.length_c   1.000
_cell.angle_alpha   90.00
_cell.angle_beta   90.00
_cell.angle_gamma   90.00
#
_symmetry.space_group_name_H-M   'P 1'
#
loop_
_entity.id
_entity.type
_entity.pdbx_description
1 polymer ?
#
loop_
_entity_poly.entity_id
_entity_poly.type
_entity_poly.pdbx_seq_one_letter_code
_entity_poly.pdbx_strand_id
1 'polypeptide(L)'
;MISFGTWMNVVEGLNKLYSNQWKNIWPTISDFKFLTNTLYIQISPDRLLANSILVWESIGYKKNGSSFERNGRATVTLMRSDLDNSWKGIHTHFSLNRGVHQESFGKK
;
A
#
# COMPACT_ATOMS: atom_id res chain seq x y z
N MET A 1 8.47 5.96 -10.00
CA MET A 1 7.19 5.37 -9.53
C MET A 1 6.32 6.45 -8.92
N ILE A 2 5.04 6.43 -9.22
CA ILE A 2 4.05 7.34 -8.64
C ILE A 2 3.16 6.52 -7.71
N SER A 3 2.89 7.05 -6.51
CA SER A 3 2.09 6.36 -5.50
C SER A 3 1.00 7.25 -4.94
N PHE A 4 -0.16 6.67 -4.69
CA PHE A 4 -1.22 7.26 -3.90
C PHE A 4 -1.31 6.50 -2.57
N GLY A 5 -1.47 7.20 -1.48
CA GLY A 5 -1.46 6.56 -0.18
C GLY A 5 -2.33 7.22 0.86
N THR A 6 -2.32 6.64 2.05
CA THR A 6 -3.18 7.05 3.15
C THR A 6 -2.67 8.28 3.90
N TRP A 7 -1.40 8.62 3.76
CA TRP A 7 -0.78 9.78 4.40
C TRP A 7 -0.66 10.97 3.43
N MET A 8 -0.15 10.69 2.23
CA MET A 8 0.01 11.69 1.18
C MET A 8 -0.89 11.34 -0.01
N ASN A 9 -1.47 12.35 -0.65
CA ASN A 9 -2.35 12.13 -1.81
C ASN A 9 -1.58 11.56 -3.00
N VAL A 10 -0.45 12.16 -3.32
CA VAL A 10 0.41 11.75 -4.44
C VAL A 10 1.86 11.81 -4.00
N VAL A 11 2.60 10.74 -4.27
CA VAL A 11 4.05 10.68 -4.00
C VAL A 11 4.76 10.17 -5.25
N GLU A 12 5.78 10.90 -5.68
CA GLU A 12 6.57 10.56 -6.85
C GLU A 12 7.98 10.13 -6.43
N GLY A 13 8.40 8.95 -6.91
CA GLY A 13 9.70 8.38 -6.63
C GLY A 13 9.78 7.57 -5.34
N LEU A 14 10.64 6.56 -5.33
CA LEU A 14 10.75 5.62 -4.20
C LEU A 14 11.27 6.28 -2.93
N ASN A 15 12.24 7.19 -3.04
CA ASN A 15 12.78 7.89 -1.87
C ASN A 15 11.73 8.76 -1.19
N LYS A 16 10.91 9.46 -1.99
CA LYS A 16 9.82 10.28 -1.46
C LYS A 16 8.70 9.43 -0.88
N LEU A 17 8.42 8.26 -1.47
CA LEU A 17 7.45 7.32 -0.93
C LEU A 17 7.85 6.89 0.49
N TYR A 18 9.11 6.54 0.69
CA TYR A 18 9.60 6.21 2.03
C TYR A 18 9.51 7.40 2.99
N SER A 19 10.05 8.56 2.60
CA SER A 19 10.15 9.73 3.49
C SER A 19 8.80 10.36 3.81
N ASN A 20 7.90 10.44 2.84
CA ASN A 20 6.64 11.19 2.97
C ASN A 20 5.45 10.31 3.33
N GLN A 21 5.53 9.01 3.09
CA GLN A 21 4.43 8.07 3.31
C GLN A 21 4.81 7.00 4.33
N TRP A 22 5.71 6.10 3.97
CA TRP A 22 5.96 4.91 4.76
C TRP A 22 6.63 5.20 6.10
N LYS A 23 7.60 6.09 6.11
CA LYS A 23 8.30 6.49 7.34
C LYS A 23 7.34 7.07 8.38
N ASN A 24 6.29 7.75 7.93
CA ASN A 24 5.29 8.36 8.81
C ASN A 24 4.22 7.37 9.27
N ILE A 25 3.98 6.31 8.53
CA ILE A 25 2.92 5.33 8.80
C ILE A 25 3.43 4.13 9.58
N TRP A 26 4.50 3.48 9.12
CA TRP A 26 4.95 2.21 9.70
C TRP A 26 5.15 2.23 11.22
N PRO A 27 5.76 3.29 11.82
CA PRO A 27 5.93 3.32 13.27
C PRO A 27 4.64 3.45 14.06
N THR A 28 3.54 3.87 13.42
CA THR A 28 2.27 4.15 14.09
C THR A 28 1.26 3.01 14.00
N ILE A 29 1.55 1.98 13.22
CA ILE A 29 0.67 0.82 13.04
C ILE A 29 1.40 -0.46 13.40
N SER A 30 0.66 -1.57 13.51
CA SER A 30 1.23 -2.89 13.71
C SER A 30 0.49 -3.93 12.87
N ASP A 31 1.09 -5.12 12.77
CA ASP A 31 0.48 -6.30 12.17
C ASP A 31 -0.02 -6.07 10.74
N PHE A 32 0.71 -5.26 9.97
CA PHE A 32 0.38 -5.05 8.56
C PHE A 32 0.64 -6.33 7.78
N LYS A 33 -0.34 -6.76 6.99
CA LYS A 33 -0.16 -7.86 6.06
C LYS A 33 -1.10 -7.76 4.87
N PHE A 34 -0.63 -8.23 3.73
CA PHE A 34 -1.49 -8.42 2.56
C PHE A 34 -2.26 -9.72 2.68
N LEU A 35 -3.55 -9.66 2.38
CA LEU A 35 -4.40 -10.86 2.34
C LEU A 35 -4.26 -11.51 0.96
N THR A 36 -3.30 -12.40 0.83
CA THR A 36 -2.93 -12.99 -0.47
C THR A 36 -4.05 -13.80 -1.12
N ASN A 37 -5.01 -14.30 -0.34
CA ASN A 37 -6.19 -14.97 -0.87
C ASN A 37 -7.15 -14.00 -1.58
N THR A 38 -6.98 -12.69 -1.44
CA THR A 38 -7.77 -11.67 -2.15
C THR A 38 -7.08 -11.18 -3.42
N LEU A 39 -5.87 -11.66 -3.72
CA LEU A 39 -5.07 -11.19 -4.84
C LEU A 39 -5.76 -11.47 -6.18
N TYR A 40 -5.90 -10.42 -6.96
CA TYR A 40 -6.39 -10.46 -8.32
C TYR A 40 -5.35 -9.82 -9.23
N ILE A 41 -4.96 -10.54 -10.28
CA ILE A 41 -3.91 -10.08 -11.21
C ILE A 41 -4.52 -9.88 -12.59
N GLN A 42 -4.30 -8.70 -13.15
CA GLN A 42 -4.56 -8.39 -14.54
C GLN A 42 -3.22 -8.24 -15.25
N ILE A 43 -3.07 -8.94 -16.39
CA ILE A 43 -1.82 -8.90 -17.13
C ILE A 43 -2.09 -8.57 -18.59
N SER A 44 -1.21 -7.74 -19.19
CA SER A 44 -1.33 -7.35 -20.59
C SER A 44 -1.03 -8.54 -21.53
N PRO A 45 -1.53 -8.51 -22.78
CA PRO A 45 -1.28 -9.60 -23.75
C PRO A 45 0.20 -9.88 -24.01
N ASP A 46 1.05 -8.84 -24.01
CA ASP A 46 2.49 -8.98 -24.18
C ASP A 46 3.23 -9.39 -22.90
N ARG A 47 2.50 -9.45 -21.76
CA ARG A 47 3.02 -9.81 -20.44
C ARG A 47 4.11 -8.87 -19.91
N LEU A 48 4.09 -7.62 -20.33
CA LEU A 48 5.05 -6.61 -19.88
C LEU A 48 4.46 -5.62 -18.88
N LEU A 49 3.14 -5.62 -18.72
CA LEU A 49 2.42 -4.76 -17.76
C LEU A 49 1.43 -5.60 -16.95
N ALA A 50 1.39 -5.40 -15.66
CA ALA A 50 0.44 -6.09 -14.79
C ALA A 50 -0.07 -5.17 -13.69
N ASN A 51 -1.31 -5.40 -13.26
CA ASN A 51 -1.88 -4.83 -12.05
C ASN A 51 -2.14 -5.94 -11.04
N SER A 52 -1.68 -5.74 -9.83
CA SER A 52 -2.02 -6.57 -8.67
C SER A 52 -2.98 -5.81 -7.78
N ILE A 53 -4.13 -6.39 -7.52
CA ILE A 53 -5.20 -5.79 -6.73
C ILE A 53 -5.44 -6.69 -5.54
N LEU A 54 -5.37 -6.14 -4.32
CA LEU A 54 -5.54 -6.95 -3.11
C LEU A 54 -5.98 -6.10 -1.93
N VAL A 55 -6.45 -6.82 -0.91
CA VAL A 55 -6.82 -6.24 0.38
C VAL A 55 -5.64 -6.40 1.35
N TRP A 56 -5.48 -5.46 2.24
CA TRP A 56 -4.54 -5.53 3.34
C TRP A 56 -5.21 -5.21 4.66
N GLU A 57 -4.61 -5.65 5.74
CA GLU A 57 -5.06 -5.35 7.09
C GLU A 57 -3.93 -4.85 7.95
N SER A 58 -4.25 -4.09 8.97
CA SER A 58 -3.33 -3.62 9.98
C SER A 58 -4.07 -3.22 11.24
N ILE A 59 -3.30 -2.95 12.29
CA ILE A 59 -3.83 -2.42 13.55
C ILE A 59 -3.37 -0.98 13.69
N GLY A 60 -4.30 -0.08 13.91
CA GLY A 60 -4.04 1.31 14.24
C GLY A 60 -4.25 1.56 15.74
N TYR A 61 -3.84 2.74 16.19
CA TYR A 61 -3.92 3.12 17.61
C TYR A 61 -4.44 4.54 17.75
N LYS A 62 -5.45 4.72 18.58
CA LYS A 62 -5.97 6.05 18.95
C LYS A 62 -5.02 6.76 19.90
N LYS A 63 -5.24 8.06 20.12
CA LYS A 63 -4.43 8.86 21.05
C LYS A 63 -4.36 8.27 22.45
N ASN A 64 -5.46 7.66 22.92
CA ASN A 64 -5.51 7.02 24.24
C ASN A 64 -4.83 5.65 24.29
N GLY A 65 -4.27 5.16 23.15
CA GLY A 65 -3.61 3.87 23.07
C GLY A 65 -4.50 2.69 22.71
N SER A 66 -5.82 2.89 22.60
CA SER A 66 -6.72 1.81 22.20
C SER A 66 -6.51 1.47 20.71
N SER A 67 -6.60 0.18 20.39
CA SER A 67 -6.41 -0.31 19.01
C SER A 67 -7.71 -0.29 18.21
N PHE A 68 -7.58 -0.25 16.90
CA PHE A 68 -8.69 -0.40 15.96
C PHE A 68 -8.19 -1.09 14.69
N GLU A 69 -9.09 -1.73 13.97
CA GLU A 69 -8.78 -2.31 12.67
C GLU A 69 -8.54 -1.19 11.66
N ARG A 70 -7.36 -1.17 11.05
CA ARG A 70 -6.97 -0.18 10.06
C ARG A 70 -6.68 -0.89 8.75
N ASN A 71 -7.73 -1.22 8.05
CA ASN A 71 -7.71 -2.09 6.87
C ASN A 71 -7.98 -1.30 5.60
N GLY A 72 -7.50 -1.81 4.49
CA GLY A 72 -7.68 -1.14 3.22
C GLY A 72 -7.45 -2.05 2.02
N ARG A 73 -7.22 -1.40 0.91
CA ARG A 73 -7.00 -2.05 -0.37
C ARG A 73 -5.86 -1.38 -1.09
N ALA A 74 -5.22 -2.14 -1.96
CA ALA A 74 -4.07 -1.65 -2.71
C ALA A 74 -4.12 -2.11 -4.16
N THR A 75 -3.62 -1.26 -5.03
CA THR A 75 -3.30 -1.61 -6.41
C THR A 75 -1.82 -1.33 -6.63
N VAL A 76 -1.10 -2.30 -7.17
CA VAL A 76 0.30 -2.15 -7.55
C VAL A 76 0.41 -2.43 -9.05
N THR A 77 0.87 -1.44 -9.79
CA THR A 77 1.14 -1.58 -11.23
C THR A 77 2.60 -1.91 -11.42
N LEU A 78 2.85 -2.96 -12.17
CA LEU A 78 4.17 -3.53 -12.41
C LEU A 78 4.47 -3.53 -13.90
N MET A 79 5.73 -3.29 -14.24
CA MET A 79 6.21 -3.30 -15.62
C MET A 79 7.55 -4.01 -15.69
N ARG A 80 7.81 -4.63 -16.83
CA ARG A 80 9.13 -5.18 -17.16
C ARG A 80 9.47 -4.91 -18.62
N SER A 81 10.75 -4.80 -18.93
CA SER A 81 11.21 -4.46 -20.30
C SER A 81 11.11 -5.62 -21.28
N ASP A 82 11.22 -6.85 -20.79
CA ASP A 82 11.06 -8.07 -21.57
C ASP A 82 10.67 -9.25 -20.65
N LEU A 83 10.39 -10.41 -21.25
CA LEU A 83 9.91 -11.59 -20.50
C LEU A 83 10.95 -12.19 -19.57
N ASP A 84 12.23 -11.90 -19.76
CA ASP A 84 13.33 -12.43 -18.93
C ASP A 84 13.69 -11.51 -17.79
N ASN A 85 13.21 -10.27 -17.78
CA ASN A 85 13.47 -9.32 -16.72
C ASN A 85 12.48 -9.42 -15.59
N SER A 86 12.94 -9.04 -14.39
CA SER A 86 12.09 -8.95 -13.21
C SER A 86 11.09 -7.80 -13.33
N TRP A 87 9.94 -8.01 -12.69
CA TRP A 87 8.92 -6.96 -12.57
C TRP A 87 9.40 -5.82 -11.69
N LYS A 88 9.06 -4.59 -12.08
CA LYS A 88 9.31 -3.38 -11.29
C LYS A 88 7.98 -2.68 -11.00
N GLY A 89 7.80 -2.24 -9.78
CA GLY A 89 6.65 -1.42 -9.41
C GLY A 89 6.78 -0.01 -9.99
N ILE A 90 5.79 0.42 -10.75
CA ILE A 90 5.76 1.75 -11.35
C ILE A 90 4.70 2.66 -10.75
N HIS A 91 3.72 2.08 -10.06
CA HIS A 91 2.66 2.82 -9.41
C HIS A 91 2.08 1.98 -8.27
N THR A 92 1.74 2.65 -7.17
CA THR A 92 0.99 2.05 -6.07
C THR A 92 -0.14 2.96 -5.64
N HIS A 93 -1.25 2.37 -5.24
CA HIS A 93 -2.35 3.08 -4.62
C HIS A 93 -2.79 2.29 -3.39
N PHE A 94 -2.61 2.88 -2.22
CA PHE A 94 -3.09 2.35 -0.95
C PHE A 94 -4.21 3.25 -0.45
N SER A 95 -5.35 2.66 -0.10
CA SER A 95 -6.45 3.41 0.47
C SER A 95 -7.08 2.64 1.63
N LEU A 96 -7.63 3.37 2.58
CA LEU A 96 -8.37 2.79 3.69
C LEU A 96 -9.78 2.42 3.26
N ASN A 97 -10.34 1.40 3.90
CA ASN A 97 -11.74 1.09 3.74
C ASN A 97 -12.60 2.25 4.26
N ARG A 98 -13.80 2.36 3.70
CA ARG A 98 -14.75 3.40 4.09
C ARG A 98 -15.00 3.35 5.60
N GLY A 99 -14.95 4.51 6.25
CA GLY A 99 -15.20 4.63 7.68
C GLY A 99 -14.02 4.32 8.59
N VAL A 100 -12.90 3.86 8.03
CA VAL A 100 -11.68 3.60 8.81
C VAL A 100 -11.00 4.91 9.12
N HIS A 101 -10.63 5.12 10.40
CA HIS A 101 -9.90 6.30 10.83
C HIS A 101 -8.51 6.32 10.23
N GLN A 102 -8.16 7.42 9.56
CA GLN A 102 -6.90 7.53 8.82
C GLN A 102 -5.69 7.58 9.75
N GLU A 103 -5.76 8.38 10.79
CA GLU A 103 -4.62 8.67 11.64
C GLU A 103 -4.42 7.59 12.70
N SER A 104 -3.16 7.18 12.88
CA SER A 104 -2.74 6.24 13.91
C SER A 104 -1.60 6.85 14.70
N PHE A 105 -1.62 6.70 16.02
CA PHE A 105 -0.70 7.38 16.94
C PHE A 105 0.36 6.44 17.54
N GLY A 106 0.35 5.18 17.14
CA GLY A 106 1.30 4.20 17.62
C GLY A 106 0.87 3.53 18.92
N LYS A 107 1.50 2.41 19.19
CA LYS A 107 1.23 1.61 20.38
C LYS A 107 1.81 2.29 21.61
N LYS A 108 1.01 2.41 22.64
CA LYS A 108 1.48 2.90 23.93
C LYS A 108 2.02 1.78 24.80
#